data_07a5ca95c9b5d61f6ed64d5ba5834941
#
_entry.id   07a5ca95c9b5d61f6ed64d5ba5834941
#
_cell.length_a   1.000
_cell.length_b   1.000
_cell.length_c   1.000
_cell.angle_alpha   90.00
_cell.angle_beta   90.00
_cell.angle_gamma   90.00
#
_symmetry.space_group_name_H-M   'P 1'
#
loop_
_entity.id
_entity.type
_entity.pdbx_description
1 polymer ?
#
loop_
_entity_poly.entity_id
_entity_poly.type
_entity_poly.pdbx_seq_one_letter_code
_entity_poly.pdbx_strand_id
1 'polypeptide(L)'
;MMKTEEKIKAVKNRDASYRDKFFVAVRTTKIVCTPDCPAKPLEKNIVFYDTLEEALQAGYRPCKICMKEFHNNKRNNMETIKITRYQSPVGDMLIGSYGDKLCICDWAVEKRRSTIDRRIQRHLNAKYEEGTSNVIERAIEELEEYFAGHRKIFDIPVVFTGSEFQCTVWKELMKIPYGTTISYGELA
;
A
#
# COMPACT_ATOMS: atom_id res chain seq x y z
N MET A 1 18.01 -29.67 -15.94
CA MET A 1 17.81 -29.35 -14.49
C MET A 1 19.18 -29.37 -13.83
N MET A 2 19.57 -28.30 -13.13
CA MET A 2 20.88 -28.19 -12.48
C MET A 2 20.94 -29.08 -11.25
N LYS A 3 22.05 -29.82 -11.06
CA LYS A 3 22.21 -30.73 -9.91
C LYS A 3 22.37 -29.93 -8.60
N THR A 4 21.85 -30.46 -7.50
CA THR A 4 21.93 -29.80 -6.17
C THR A 4 23.37 -29.53 -5.73
N GLU A 5 24.29 -30.43 -6.03
CA GLU A 5 25.71 -30.27 -5.73
C GLU A 5 26.35 -29.07 -6.43
N GLU A 6 25.97 -28.83 -7.68
CA GLU A 6 26.41 -27.70 -8.49
C GLU A 6 25.85 -26.38 -7.91
N LYS A 7 24.57 -26.35 -7.54
CA LYS A 7 23.94 -25.20 -6.86
C LYS A 7 24.66 -24.89 -5.54
N ILE A 8 24.99 -25.89 -4.71
CA ILE A 8 25.73 -25.72 -3.46
C ILE A 8 27.13 -25.15 -3.70
N LYS A 9 27.84 -25.68 -4.72
CA LYS A 9 29.17 -25.19 -5.09
C LYS A 9 29.14 -23.71 -5.52
N ALA A 10 28.18 -23.34 -6.34
CA ALA A 10 27.97 -21.95 -6.78
C ALA A 10 27.73 -20.99 -5.59
N VAL A 11 26.90 -21.41 -4.62
CA VAL A 11 26.65 -20.62 -3.38
C VAL A 11 27.90 -20.48 -2.52
N LYS A 12 28.68 -21.56 -2.33
CA LYS A 12 29.92 -21.52 -1.57
C LYS A 12 30.96 -20.58 -2.19
N ASN A 13 31.06 -20.59 -3.51
CA ASN A 13 32.00 -19.76 -4.26
C ASN A 13 31.46 -18.34 -4.52
N ARG A 14 30.22 -18.05 -4.15
CA ARG A 14 29.52 -16.78 -4.46
C ARG A 14 29.60 -16.44 -5.95
N ASP A 15 29.30 -17.40 -6.77
CA ASP A 15 29.45 -17.30 -8.22
C ASP A 15 28.30 -16.49 -8.83
N ALA A 16 28.63 -15.24 -9.22
CA ALA A 16 27.68 -14.32 -9.81
C ALA A 16 27.14 -14.77 -11.18
N SER A 17 27.83 -15.69 -11.88
CA SER A 17 27.36 -16.23 -13.15
C SER A 17 26.08 -17.06 -13.04
N TYR A 18 25.71 -17.43 -11.82
CA TYR A 18 24.48 -18.16 -11.49
C TYR A 18 23.35 -17.25 -10.97
N ARG A 19 23.50 -15.92 -10.93
CA ARG A 19 22.59 -14.99 -10.30
C ARG A 19 21.19 -15.20 -10.85
N ASP A 20 20.74 -15.28 -11.88
CA ASP A 20 19.34 -15.40 -12.33
C ASP A 20 18.95 -16.84 -12.73
N LYS A 21 19.79 -17.84 -12.41
CA LYS A 21 19.55 -19.23 -12.74
C LYS A 21 18.83 -20.00 -11.65
N PHE A 22 18.97 -19.59 -10.41
CA PHE A 22 18.25 -20.14 -9.27
C PHE A 22 18.35 -19.22 -8.04
N PHE A 23 17.51 -19.45 -7.05
CA PHE A 23 17.45 -18.69 -5.82
C PHE A 23 17.71 -19.57 -4.60
N VAL A 24 18.30 -18.99 -3.56
CA VAL A 24 18.73 -19.66 -2.33
C VAL A 24 17.88 -19.19 -1.17
N ALA A 25 16.95 -20.00 -0.73
CA ALA A 25 16.09 -19.68 0.40
C ALA A 25 16.61 -20.34 1.70
N VAL A 26 16.58 -19.60 2.79
CA VAL A 26 17.05 -20.06 4.12
C VAL A 26 15.85 -20.32 5.02
N ARG A 27 15.59 -21.57 5.38
CA ARG A 27 14.41 -22.02 6.14
C ARG A 27 14.26 -21.29 7.48
N THR A 28 15.37 -21.07 8.19
CA THR A 28 15.36 -20.50 9.54
C THR A 28 15.06 -19.01 9.58
N THR A 29 15.49 -18.26 8.55
CA THR A 29 15.33 -16.80 8.49
C THR A 29 14.19 -16.36 7.59
N LYS A 30 13.63 -17.28 6.81
CA LYS A 30 12.65 -17.00 5.76
C LYS A 30 13.10 -15.94 4.76
N ILE A 31 14.41 -15.94 4.45
CA ILE A 31 15.01 -15.02 3.47
C ILE A 31 15.40 -15.80 2.21
N VAL A 32 15.10 -15.24 1.04
CA VAL A 32 15.59 -15.70 -0.26
C VAL A 32 16.70 -14.77 -0.75
N CYS A 33 17.78 -15.36 -1.23
CA CYS A 33 19.00 -14.71 -1.72
C CYS A 33 19.33 -15.15 -3.14
N THR A 34 20.23 -14.40 -3.79
CA THR A 34 20.94 -14.83 -5.00
C THR A 34 22.13 -15.70 -4.63
N PRO A 35 22.66 -16.54 -5.53
CA PRO A 35 23.81 -17.44 -5.28
C PRO A 35 25.08 -16.70 -4.84
N ASP A 36 25.29 -15.47 -5.29
CA ASP A 36 26.44 -14.61 -5.00
C ASP A 36 26.29 -13.78 -3.71
N CYS A 37 25.23 -14.02 -2.93
CA CYS A 37 25.00 -13.29 -1.68
C CYS A 37 26.15 -13.46 -0.68
N PRO A 38 26.61 -12.39 0.01
CA PRO A 38 27.64 -12.50 1.04
C PRO A 38 27.22 -13.29 2.29
N ALA A 39 25.93 -13.60 2.46
CA ALA A 39 25.44 -14.46 3.52
C ALA A 39 26.05 -15.88 3.42
N LYS A 40 26.28 -16.51 4.58
CA LYS A 40 26.79 -17.88 4.68
C LYS A 40 25.79 -18.78 5.39
N PRO A 41 24.69 -19.18 4.74
CA PRO A 41 23.73 -20.07 5.37
C PRO A 41 24.33 -21.47 5.53
N LEU A 42 23.91 -22.18 6.59
CA LEU A 42 24.24 -23.60 6.75
C LEU A 42 23.52 -24.42 5.67
N GLU A 43 24.21 -25.35 5.04
CA GLU A 43 23.66 -26.19 3.93
C GLU A 43 22.36 -26.87 4.32
N LYS A 44 22.25 -27.40 5.52
CA LYS A 44 21.04 -28.05 6.04
C LYS A 44 19.78 -27.17 6.06
N ASN A 45 19.97 -25.84 6.02
CA ASN A 45 18.90 -24.87 6.07
C ASN A 45 18.55 -24.28 4.68
N ILE A 46 19.26 -24.67 3.63
CA ILE A 46 19.08 -24.16 2.28
C ILE A 46 17.97 -24.93 1.56
N VAL A 47 17.17 -24.20 0.83
CA VAL A 47 16.23 -24.69 -0.20
C VAL A 47 16.49 -23.91 -1.48
N PHE A 48 16.44 -24.57 -2.61
CA PHE A 48 16.61 -23.95 -3.91
C PHE A 48 15.27 -23.77 -4.61
N TYR A 49 15.09 -22.64 -5.26
CA TYR A 49 13.95 -22.32 -6.12
C TYR A 49 14.48 -21.91 -7.49
N ASP A 50 13.80 -22.25 -8.56
CA ASP A 50 14.22 -21.89 -9.89
C ASP A 50 13.78 -20.46 -10.23
N THR A 51 12.71 -19.95 -9.61
CA THR A 51 12.24 -18.57 -9.74
C THR A 51 12.10 -17.86 -8.39
N LEU A 52 12.17 -16.53 -8.41
CA LEU A 52 11.92 -15.72 -7.23
C LEU A 52 10.46 -15.82 -6.77
N GLU A 53 9.53 -15.86 -7.73
CA GLU A 53 8.10 -15.96 -7.48
C GLU A 53 7.74 -17.20 -6.68
N GLU A 54 8.30 -18.35 -7.02
CA GLU A 54 8.12 -19.61 -6.27
C GLU A 54 8.57 -19.47 -4.82
N ALA A 55 9.73 -18.84 -4.60
CA ALA A 55 10.23 -18.59 -3.25
C ALA A 55 9.33 -17.64 -2.45
N LEU A 56 8.79 -16.60 -3.10
CA LEU A 56 7.85 -15.64 -2.48
C LEU A 56 6.52 -16.33 -2.10
N GLN A 57 5.97 -17.14 -2.99
CA GLN A 57 4.76 -17.94 -2.74
C GLN A 57 4.95 -18.94 -1.59
N ALA A 58 6.18 -19.48 -1.45
CA ALA A 58 6.56 -20.35 -0.32
C ALA A 58 6.81 -19.58 1.00
N GLY A 59 6.53 -18.26 1.04
CA GLY A 59 6.61 -17.42 2.24
C GLY A 59 8.01 -16.91 2.58
N TYR A 60 8.93 -16.90 1.62
CA TYR A 60 10.25 -16.27 1.81
C TYR A 60 10.21 -14.80 1.40
N ARG A 61 11.01 -13.96 2.03
CA ARG A 61 11.17 -12.56 1.69
C ARG A 61 12.53 -12.28 1.04
N PRO A 62 12.64 -11.36 0.09
CA PRO A 62 13.89 -11.01 -0.56
C PRO A 62 14.95 -10.48 0.41
N CYS A 63 16.20 -10.82 0.16
CA CYS A 63 17.33 -10.34 0.94
C CYS A 63 17.59 -8.85 0.70
N LYS A 64 17.74 -8.08 1.78
CA LYS A 64 18.03 -6.64 1.70
C LYS A 64 19.43 -6.31 1.17
N ILE A 65 20.34 -7.29 1.14
CA ILE A 65 21.75 -7.10 0.74
C ILE A 65 21.93 -7.38 -0.75
N CYS A 66 21.58 -8.59 -1.21
CA CYS A 66 21.81 -9.01 -2.61
C CYS A 66 20.66 -8.66 -3.56
N MET A 67 19.47 -8.34 -3.03
CA MET A 67 18.29 -7.94 -3.80
C MET A 67 17.86 -6.50 -3.49
N LYS A 68 18.83 -5.57 -3.42
CA LYS A 68 18.55 -4.14 -3.15
C LYS A 68 17.61 -3.54 -4.18
N GLU A 69 17.74 -3.90 -5.44
CA GLU A 69 16.91 -3.41 -6.53
C GLU A 69 15.44 -3.81 -6.37
N PHE A 70 15.18 -5.03 -5.88
CA PHE A 70 13.82 -5.47 -5.57
C PHE A 70 13.17 -4.59 -4.48
N HIS A 71 13.95 -4.18 -3.46
CA HIS A 71 13.48 -3.28 -2.43
C HIS A 71 13.39 -1.83 -2.92
N ASN A 72 14.27 -1.41 -3.83
CA ASN A 72 14.24 -0.09 -4.44
C ASN A 72 13.10 0.03 -5.46
N ASN A 73 12.85 -0.99 -6.28
CA ASN A 73 11.70 -1.02 -7.19
C ASN A 73 10.37 -0.99 -6.43
N LYS A 74 10.29 -1.63 -5.26
CA LYS A 74 9.12 -1.50 -4.38
C LYS A 74 8.97 -0.07 -3.80
N ARG A 75 10.07 0.68 -3.65
CA ARG A 75 10.06 2.11 -3.28
C ARG A 75 9.78 3.02 -4.47
N ASN A 76 10.25 2.67 -5.67
CA ASN A 76 10.01 3.43 -6.90
C ASN A 76 8.64 3.15 -7.52
N ASN A 77 7.98 2.05 -7.15
CA ASN A 77 6.59 1.74 -7.48
C ASN A 77 5.65 2.14 -6.32
N MET A 78 5.96 3.24 -5.63
CA MET A 78 4.96 3.88 -4.77
C MET A 78 3.87 4.40 -5.69
N GLU A 79 2.68 3.88 -5.51
CA GLU A 79 1.51 4.39 -6.19
C GLU A 79 1.25 5.85 -5.82
N THR A 80 0.46 6.53 -6.60
CA THR A 80 0.19 7.95 -6.43
C THR A 80 -1.21 8.17 -5.88
N ILE A 81 -1.31 8.99 -4.85
CA ILE A 81 -2.56 9.58 -4.39
C ILE A 81 -2.64 10.97 -5.03
N LYS A 82 -3.56 11.13 -5.97
CA LYS A 82 -3.83 12.48 -6.51
C LYS A 82 -4.58 13.29 -5.46
N ILE A 83 -4.14 14.54 -5.23
CA ILE A 83 -4.75 15.46 -4.29
C ILE A 83 -5.06 16.80 -4.95
N THR A 84 -6.22 17.37 -4.61
CA THR A 84 -6.69 18.69 -5.08
C THR A 84 -7.24 19.46 -3.89
N ARG A 85 -6.97 20.78 -3.86
CA ARG A 85 -7.66 21.69 -2.93
C ARG A 85 -8.98 22.13 -3.55
N TYR A 86 -10.03 22.05 -2.78
CA TYR A 86 -11.36 22.51 -3.14
C TYR A 86 -11.82 23.59 -2.16
N GLN A 87 -12.19 24.76 -2.70
CA GLN A 87 -12.70 25.88 -1.92
C GLN A 87 -14.23 25.72 -1.77
N SER A 88 -14.67 25.18 -0.64
CA SER A 88 -16.09 25.06 -0.35
C SER A 88 -16.66 26.35 0.28
N PRO A 89 -18.00 26.53 0.30
CA PRO A 89 -18.64 27.67 0.95
C PRO A 89 -18.36 27.79 2.46
N VAL A 90 -17.88 26.71 3.08
CA VAL A 90 -17.63 26.63 4.54
C VAL A 90 -16.17 26.47 4.90
N GLY A 91 -15.26 26.47 3.90
CA GLY A 91 -13.82 26.43 4.11
C GLY A 91 -13.08 25.56 3.07
N ASP A 92 -11.77 25.65 3.09
CA ASP A 92 -10.90 24.91 2.18
C ASP A 92 -10.82 23.43 2.56
N MET A 93 -11.01 22.56 1.59
CA MET A 93 -10.95 21.11 1.73
C MET A 93 -9.80 20.52 0.92
N LEU A 94 -9.25 19.43 1.39
CA LEU A 94 -8.33 18.57 0.64
C LEU A 94 -9.08 17.32 0.21
N ILE A 95 -9.14 17.11 -1.10
CA ILE A 95 -9.80 15.95 -1.70
C ILE A 95 -8.72 15.12 -2.38
N GLY A 96 -8.73 13.80 -2.18
CA GLY A 96 -7.73 12.95 -2.80
C GLY A 96 -8.24 11.56 -3.14
N SER A 97 -7.70 11.01 -4.24
CA SER A 97 -8.04 9.69 -4.76
C SER A 97 -6.83 8.78 -4.85
N TYR A 98 -7.09 7.51 -4.67
CA TYR A 98 -6.16 6.41 -4.89
C TYR A 98 -6.82 5.42 -5.87
N GLY A 99 -6.28 5.38 -7.10
CA GLY A 99 -6.95 4.71 -8.20
C GLY A 99 -8.34 5.31 -8.46
N ASP A 100 -9.34 4.47 -8.48
CA ASP A 100 -10.75 4.81 -8.71
C ASP A 100 -11.57 5.10 -7.44
N LYS A 101 -10.90 5.31 -6.30
CA LYS A 101 -11.55 5.50 -4.99
C LYS A 101 -11.08 6.76 -4.29
N LEU A 102 -12.02 7.42 -3.61
CA LEU A 102 -11.74 8.52 -2.71
C LEU A 102 -11.04 7.99 -1.44
N CYS A 103 -9.89 8.57 -1.07
CA CYS A 103 -9.13 8.19 0.13
C CYS A 103 -9.03 9.31 1.16
N ILE A 104 -9.34 10.54 0.76
CA ILE A 104 -9.38 11.71 1.65
C ILE A 104 -10.41 12.73 1.15
N CYS A 105 -11.21 13.24 2.06
CA CYS A 105 -12.06 14.42 1.92
C CYS A 105 -12.13 15.06 3.31
N ASP A 106 -11.30 16.07 3.55
CA ASP A 106 -11.09 16.62 4.89
C ASP A 106 -10.68 18.09 4.81
N TRP A 107 -10.75 18.83 5.91
CA TRP A 107 -10.35 20.23 5.95
C TRP A 107 -8.87 20.41 5.63
N ALA A 108 -8.54 21.36 4.77
CA ALA A 108 -7.16 21.63 4.35
C ALA A 108 -6.30 22.15 5.53
N VAL A 109 -6.92 22.89 6.45
CA VAL A 109 -6.28 23.43 7.65
C VAL A 109 -6.69 22.61 8.88
N GLU A 110 -6.03 21.48 9.06
CA GLU A 110 -6.21 20.59 10.20
C GLU A 110 -4.90 20.52 11.01
N LYS A 111 -4.98 20.74 12.33
CA LYS A 111 -3.80 20.70 13.23
C LYS A 111 -3.02 19.38 13.16
N ARG A 112 -3.71 18.30 12.84
CA ARG A 112 -3.14 16.94 12.72
C ARG A 112 -2.90 16.51 11.27
N ARG A 113 -2.99 17.43 10.29
CA ARG A 113 -2.90 17.12 8.86
C ARG A 113 -1.69 16.25 8.53
N SER A 114 -0.49 16.63 8.95
CA SER A 114 0.74 15.88 8.69
C SER A 114 0.73 14.44 9.24
N THR A 115 0.02 14.21 10.35
CA THR A 115 -0.12 12.88 10.95
C THR A 115 -1.12 12.04 10.17
N ILE A 116 -2.23 12.63 9.76
CA ILE A 116 -3.25 11.98 8.93
C ILE A 116 -2.65 11.59 7.58
N ASP A 117 -1.98 12.52 6.90
CA ASP A 117 -1.37 12.32 5.60
C ASP A 117 -0.31 11.21 5.62
N ARG A 118 0.56 11.20 6.63
CA ARG A 118 1.56 10.17 6.82
C ARG A 118 0.93 8.79 7.02
N ARG A 119 -0.20 8.71 7.74
CA ARG A 119 -0.95 7.47 7.96
C ARG A 119 -1.56 6.97 6.65
N ILE A 120 -2.22 7.82 5.88
CA ILE A 120 -2.83 7.47 4.59
C ILE A 120 -1.77 6.98 3.62
N GLN A 121 -0.70 7.75 3.41
CA GLN A 121 0.40 7.41 2.52
C GLN A 121 1.07 6.09 2.91
N ARG A 122 1.26 5.83 4.21
CA ARG A 122 1.83 4.58 4.70
C ARG A 122 0.89 3.39 4.47
N HIS A 123 -0.40 3.56 4.73
CA HIS A 123 -1.40 2.51 4.58
C HIS A 123 -1.55 2.08 3.11
N LEU A 124 -1.61 3.05 2.21
CA LEU A 124 -1.74 2.82 0.77
C LEU A 124 -0.39 2.56 0.07
N ASN A 125 0.75 2.69 0.79
CA ASN A 125 2.09 2.64 0.21
C ASN A 125 2.24 3.59 -1.00
N ALA A 126 1.71 4.80 -0.88
CA ALA A 126 1.58 5.77 -1.96
C ALA A 126 2.05 7.16 -1.52
N LYS A 127 2.35 8.05 -2.49
CA LYS A 127 2.72 9.43 -2.25
C LYS A 127 1.64 10.38 -2.76
N TYR A 128 1.52 11.52 -2.11
CA TYR A 128 0.71 12.62 -2.60
C TYR A 128 1.37 13.26 -3.81
N GLU A 129 0.56 13.55 -4.80
CA GLU A 129 0.90 14.31 -5.99
C GLU A 129 -0.26 15.24 -6.31
N GLU A 130 0.02 16.54 -6.48
CA GLU A 130 -0.99 17.50 -6.88
C GLU A 130 -1.53 17.16 -8.27
N GLY A 131 -2.84 17.22 -8.41
CA GLY A 131 -3.54 16.89 -9.65
C GLY A 131 -4.95 16.39 -9.40
N THR A 132 -5.68 16.14 -10.47
CA THR A 132 -7.06 15.67 -10.44
C THR A 132 -7.21 14.24 -10.96
N SER A 133 -8.40 13.70 -10.82
CA SER A 133 -8.86 12.42 -11.36
C SER A 133 -10.38 12.45 -11.50
N ASN A 134 -10.95 11.55 -12.28
CA ASN A 134 -12.41 11.44 -12.43
C ASN A 134 -13.14 11.31 -11.09
N VAL A 135 -12.51 10.63 -10.11
CA VAL A 135 -13.09 10.47 -8.77
C VAL A 135 -13.07 11.79 -7.99
N ILE A 136 -11.99 12.57 -8.09
CA ILE A 136 -11.88 13.89 -7.45
C ILE A 136 -12.88 14.86 -8.09
N GLU A 137 -12.95 14.90 -9.41
CA GLU A 137 -13.88 15.77 -10.14
C GLU A 137 -15.33 15.46 -9.76
N ARG A 138 -15.70 14.20 -9.79
CA ARG A 138 -17.03 13.75 -9.35
C ARG A 138 -17.29 14.10 -7.87
N ALA A 139 -16.30 13.95 -6.99
CA ALA A 139 -16.46 14.31 -5.59
C ALA A 139 -16.71 15.81 -5.40
N ILE A 140 -16.06 16.67 -6.20
CA ILE A 140 -16.28 18.12 -6.18
C ILE A 140 -17.68 18.44 -6.69
N GLU A 141 -18.11 17.87 -7.82
CA GLU A 141 -19.45 18.05 -8.36
C GLU A 141 -20.54 17.65 -7.35
N GLU A 142 -20.40 16.49 -6.71
CA GLU A 142 -21.35 16.02 -5.69
C GLU A 142 -21.34 16.92 -4.44
N LEU A 143 -20.19 17.50 -4.05
CA LEU A 143 -20.10 18.48 -2.95
C LEU A 143 -20.76 19.82 -3.33
N GLU A 144 -20.58 20.29 -4.56
CA GLU A 144 -21.25 21.50 -5.04
C GLU A 144 -22.77 21.35 -5.03
N GLU A 145 -23.29 20.22 -5.53
CA GLU A 145 -24.72 19.91 -5.46
C GLU A 145 -25.22 19.80 -4.02
N TYR A 146 -24.41 19.23 -3.11
CA TYR A 146 -24.73 19.13 -1.69
C TYR A 146 -24.84 20.51 -1.04
N PHE A 147 -23.85 21.39 -1.26
CA PHE A 147 -23.86 22.74 -0.73
C PHE A 147 -24.97 23.63 -1.34
N ALA A 148 -25.36 23.34 -2.58
CA ALA A 148 -26.52 23.98 -3.21
C ALA A 148 -27.88 23.43 -2.72
N GLY A 149 -27.88 22.40 -1.88
CA GLY A 149 -29.10 21.76 -1.36
C GLY A 149 -29.79 20.79 -2.31
N HIS A 150 -29.15 20.46 -3.42
CA HIS A 150 -29.71 19.58 -4.46
C HIS A 150 -29.38 18.09 -4.23
N ARG A 151 -28.35 17.78 -3.41
CA ARG A 151 -27.90 16.42 -3.12
C ARG A 151 -27.99 16.11 -1.62
N LYS A 152 -28.36 14.87 -1.29
CA LYS A 152 -28.38 14.34 0.08
C LYS A 152 -27.59 13.05 0.22
N ILE A 153 -27.25 12.39 -0.88
CA ILE A 153 -26.56 11.09 -0.91
C ILE A 153 -25.36 11.21 -1.84
N PHE A 154 -24.21 10.78 -1.36
CA PHE A 154 -22.97 10.70 -2.14
C PHE A 154 -22.82 9.29 -2.69
N ASP A 155 -22.44 9.17 -3.97
CA ASP A 155 -22.21 7.90 -4.66
C ASP A 155 -20.77 7.80 -5.17
N ILE A 156 -19.84 8.04 -4.28
CA ILE A 156 -18.41 7.98 -4.55
C ILE A 156 -17.82 6.73 -3.91
N PRO A 157 -17.12 5.88 -4.65
CA PRO A 157 -16.41 4.75 -4.06
C PRO A 157 -15.29 5.24 -3.14
N VAL A 158 -15.24 4.72 -1.91
CA VAL A 158 -14.24 5.11 -0.91
C VAL A 158 -13.30 3.97 -0.56
N VAL A 159 -12.06 4.30 -0.20
CA VAL A 159 -11.11 3.39 0.42
C VAL A 159 -10.78 3.86 1.83
N PHE A 160 -11.01 2.99 2.83
CA PHE A 160 -10.71 3.30 4.23
C PHE A 160 -9.25 2.98 4.57
N THR A 161 -8.58 3.94 5.20
CA THR A 161 -7.15 3.88 5.54
C THR A 161 -6.94 3.89 7.06
N GLY A 162 -7.59 2.98 7.76
CA GLY A 162 -7.56 2.87 9.21
C GLY A 162 -7.26 1.47 9.72
N SER A 163 -7.27 1.29 11.05
CA SER A 163 -7.27 -0.04 11.65
C SER A 163 -8.57 -0.77 11.30
N GLU A 164 -8.60 -2.08 11.49
CA GLU A 164 -9.81 -2.90 11.28
C GLU A 164 -11.01 -2.34 12.05
N PHE A 165 -10.81 -2.01 13.32
CA PHE A 165 -11.82 -1.37 14.15
C PHE A 165 -12.31 -0.03 13.56
N GLN A 166 -11.40 0.86 13.14
CA GLN A 166 -11.76 2.14 12.53
C GLN A 166 -12.56 1.93 11.23
N CYS A 167 -12.15 0.99 10.39
CA CYS A 167 -12.85 0.68 9.15
C CYS A 167 -14.27 0.16 9.42
N THR A 168 -14.46 -0.64 10.47
CA THR A 168 -15.78 -1.11 10.90
C THR A 168 -16.65 0.06 11.32
N VAL A 169 -16.14 0.93 12.19
CA VAL A 169 -16.87 2.13 12.65
C VAL A 169 -17.27 3.01 11.46
N TRP A 170 -16.35 3.28 10.53
CA TRP A 170 -16.67 4.11 9.35
C TRP A 170 -17.73 3.49 8.44
N LYS A 171 -17.74 2.16 8.29
CA LYS A 171 -18.80 1.46 7.55
C LYS A 171 -20.17 1.60 8.22
N GLU A 172 -20.22 1.57 9.56
CA GLU A 172 -21.47 1.80 10.29
C GLU A 172 -21.93 3.26 10.17
N LEU A 173 -21.01 4.24 10.26
CA LEU A 173 -21.33 5.65 10.04
C LEU A 173 -21.96 5.91 8.66
N MET A 174 -21.51 5.20 7.61
CA MET A 174 -22.11 5.34 6.28
C MET A 174 -23.56 4.86 6.17
N LYS A 175 -24.04 4.07 7.12
CA LYS A 175 -25.43 3.59 7.15
C LYS A 175 -26.41 4.59 7.75
N ILE A 176 -25.91 5.65 8.42
CA ILE A 176 -26.76 6.67 9.04
C ILE A 176 -27.43 7.50 7.96
N PRO A 177 -28.79 7.55 7.90
CA PRO A 177 -29.48 8.32 6.88
C PRO A 177 -29.22 9.82 7.01
N TYR A 178 -29.28 10.53 5.90
CA TYR A 178 -29.19 11.99 5.88
C TYR A 178 -30.25 12.62 6.81
N GLY A 179 -29.82 13.60 7.62
CA GLY A 179 -30.67 14.31 8.58
C GLY A 179 -30.99 13.53 9.86
N THR A 180 -30.41 12.33 10.03
CA THR A 180 -30.56 11.52 11.25
C THR A 180 -29.33 11.68 12.13
N THR A 181 -29.52 11.72 13.43
CA THR A 181 -28.46 11.67 14.43
C THR A 181 -28.61 10.44 15.31
N ILE A 182 -27.50 9.78 15.61
CA ILE A 182 -27.44 8.65 16.54
C ILE A 182 -26.36 8.88 17.57
N SER A 183 -26.52 8.28 18.76
CA SER A 183 -25.46 8.27 19.77
C SER A 183 -24.38 7.24 19.46
N TYR A 184 -23.18 7.40 20.06
CA TYR A 184 -22.14 6.36 19.97
C TYR A 184 -22.58 5.02 20.57
N GLY A 185 -23.49 5.01 21.55
CA GLY A 185 -24.03 3.79 22.12
C GLY A 185 -24.95 3.04 21.16
N GLU A 186 -25.64 3.74 20.26
CA GLU A 186 -26.47 3.15 19.21
C GLU A 186 -25.63 2.66 18.02
N LEU A 187 -24.42 3.22 17.84
CA LEU A 187 -23.48 2.82 16.80
C LEU A 187 -22.70 1.54 17.17
N ALA A 188 -22.53 1.25 18.47
CA ALA A 188 -21.73 0.13 18.99
C ALA A 188 -22.47 -1.20 18.96
#